data_d5ba2ce27049e2025e1b2c68bb0f4d94
#
_entry.id   d5ba2ce27049e2025e1b2c68bb0f4d94
#
_cell.length_a   1.000
_cell.length_b   1.000
_cell.length_c   1.000
_cell.angle_alpha   90.00
_cell.angle_beta   90.00
_cell.angle_gamma   90.00
#
_symmetry.space_group_name_H-M   'P 1'
#
loop_
_entity.id
_entity.type
_entity.pdbx_description
1 polymer ?
#
loop_
_entity_poly.entity_id
_entity_poly.type
_entity_poly.pdbx_seq_one_letter_code
_entity_poly.pdbx_strand_id
1 'polypeptide(L)'
;MKQRLDGLAVFRELLKDGAVAAFRELLQDCCRNDADNFVSHCGEFESLLFQQSDCWTAYLRRAVMESENVCIRNWASGAVTAVQEECLNRELAFLNRLSQVTLDDLTAGLDHAPDFLVGWRTEGGSIAQDYRRRMQEVGEKGYGIFARYHMFTVENGQLVPVKHPDPQQLEQLPGYEQERQKVIANTQALLDGKPANNVLLYGDAGTGKSSAIKAIANNFAAQGLRLVEVKKNQLYQIPDLMDALAANPLKFILFIDDLSFTSNDDNFAALKAILEGSVGGRSARVAKQFIELCKSGVQV
;
A
#
# COMPACT_ATOMS: atom_id res chain seq x y z
N MET A 1 -11.27 -8.48 26.81
CA MET A 1 -10.56 -8.13 25.56
C MET A 1 -11.51 -7.69 24.46
N LYS A 2 -12.62 -8.41 24.21
CA LYS A 2 -13.58 -8.11 23.14
C LYS A 2 -14.05 -6.66 23.08
N GLN A 3 -14.53 -6.10 24.20
CA GLN A 3 -15.00 -4.70 24.24
C GLN A 3 -13.92 -3.69 23.80
N ARG A 4 -12.65 -3.95 24.08
CA ARG A 4 -11.54 -3.10 23.64
C ARG A 4 -11.28 -3.24 22.15
N LEU A 5 -11.42 -4.45 21.61
CA LEU A 5 -11.32 -4.69 20.17
C LEU A 5 -12.46 -3.97 19.43
N ASP A 6 -13.68 -4.09 19.92
CA ASP A 6 -14.85 -3.36 19.39
C ASP A 6 -14.69 -1.84 19.46
N GLY A 7 -13.95 -1.34 20.45
CA GLY A 7 -13.72 0.08 20.69
C GLY A 7 -12.57 0.70 19.92
N LEU A 8 -11.91 -0.03 19.02
CA LEU A 8 -10.84 0.53 18.17
C LEU A 8 -11.37 1.68 17.30
N ALA A 9 -10.71 2.81 17.36
CA ALA A 9 -11.02 4.02 16.60
C ALA A 9 -9.96 4.30 15.53
N VAL A 10 -8.68 4.31 15.92
CA VAL A 10 -7.55 4.51 14.99
C VAL A 10 -7.38 3.29 14.09
N PHE A 11 -7.35 2.09 14.65
CA PHE A 11 -7.23 0.84 13.90
C PHE A 11 -8.58 0.20 13.56
N ARG A 12 -9.61 0.99 13.33
CA ARG A 12 -10.98 0.51 13.05
C ARG A 12 -11.06 -0.45 11.87
N GLU A 13 -10.25 -0.21 10.84
CA GLU A 13 -10.23 -1.05 9.63
C GLU A 13 -9.74 -2.48 9.89
N LEU A 14 -8.98 -2.73 10.96
CA LEU A 14 -8.59 -4.08 11.35
C LEU A 14 -9.79 -5.01 11.63
N LEU A 15 -10.93 -4.45 12.04
CA LEU A 15 -12.15 -5.23 12.28
C LEU A 15 -12.75 -5.82 10.99
N LYS A 16 -12.30 -5.38 9.82
CA LYS A 16 -12.68 -5.92 8.50
C LYS A 16 -11.73 -7.03 8.03
N ASP A 17 -10.60 -7.21 8.71
CA ASP A 17 -9.68 -8.31 8.44
C ASP A 17 -10.30 -9.63 8.89
N GLY A 18 -10.28 -10.64 8.03
CA GLY A 18 -10.98 -11.90 8.27
C GLY A 18 -10.50 -12.63 9.52
N ALA A 19 -9.17 -12.73 9.73
CA ALA A 19 -8.65 -13.41 10.92
C ALA A 19 -8.91 -12.61 12.21
N VAL A 20 -8.81 -11.27 12.16
CA VAL A 20 -9.13 -10.40 13.30
C VAL A 20 -10.64 -10.50 13.64
N ALA A 21 -11.51 -10.55 12.65
CA ALA A 21 -12.94 -10.72 12.84
C ALA A 21 -13.27 -12.08 13.46
N ALA A 22 -12.68 -13.18 12.96
CA ALA A 22 -12.85 -14.51 13.56
C ALA A 22 -12.31 -14.58 14.99
N PHE A 23 -11.13 -13.96 15.25
CA PHE A 23 -10.59 -13.88 16.61
C PHE A 23 -11.50 -13.10 17.58
N ARG A 24 -12.19 -12.10 17.07
CA ARG A 24 -13.18 -11.33 17.84
C ARG A 24 -14.37 -12.19 18.25
N GLU A 25 -14.82 -13.13 17.40
CA GLU A 25 -15.89 -14.07 17.76
C GLU A 25 -15.41 -15.08 18.83
N LEU A 26 -14.17 -15.58 18.74
CA LEU A 26 -13.56 -16.39 19.81
C LEU A 26 -13.60 -15.68 21.18
N LEU A 27 -13.21 -14.40 21.20
CA LEU A 27 -13.29 -13.60 22.44
C LEU A 27 -14.72 -13.44 22.95
N GLN A 28 -15.71 -13.44 22.05
CA GLN A 28 -17.11 -13.38 22.43
C GLN A 28 -17.59 -14.69 23.08
N ASP A 29 -17.20 -15.84 22.51
CA ASP A 29 -17.56 -17.15 23.03
C ASP A 29 -16.98 -17.40 24.41
N CYS A 30 -15.72 -17.02 24.61
CA CYS A 30 -15.12 -17.02 25.95
C CYS A 30 -15.90 -16.16 26.95
N CYS A 31 -16.41 -14.98 26.53
CA CYS A 31 -17.21 -14.13 27.40
C CYS A 31 -18.58 -14.74 27.76
N ARG A 32 -19.11 -15.64 26.89
CA ARG A 32 -20.40 -16.30 27.04
C ARG A 32 -20.30 -17.69 27.66
N ASN A 33 -19.08 -18.20 27.79
CA ASN A 33 -18.79 -19.58 28.16
C ASN A 33 -19.45 -20.61 27.18
N ASP A 34 -19.36 -20.31 25.87
CA ASP A 34 -20.01 -21.08 24.80
C ASP A 34 -18.97 -21.97 24.12
N ALA A 35 -18.77 -23.17 24.65
CA ALA A 35 -17.75 -24.09 24.18
C ALA A 35 -18.05 -24.64 22.75
N ASP A 36 -19.32 -24.82 22.39
CA ASP A 36 -19.70 -25.38 21.07
C ASP A 36 -19.40 -24.39 19.95
N ASN A 37 -19.79 -23.11 20.09
CA ASN A 37 -19.45 -22.06 19.14
C ASN A 37 -17.95 -21.76 19.13
N PHE A 38 -17.29 -21.83 20.30
CA PHE A 38 -15.85 -21.65 20.40
C PHE A 38 -15.06 -22.61 19.48
N VAL A 39 -15.41 -23.91 19.46
CA VAL A 39 -14.77 -24.89 18.59
C VAL A 39 -14.90 -24.51 17.10
N SER A 40 -16.12 -24.13 16.70
CA SER A 40 -16.39 -23.71 15.31
C SER A 40 -15.60 -22.46 14.92
N HIS A 41 -15.62 -21.42 15.74
CA HIS A 41 -14.91 -20.18 15.47
C HIS A 41 -13.38 -20.33 15.59
N CYS A 42 -12.89 -21.27 16.43
CA CYS A 42 -11.47 -21.60 16.49
C CYS A 42 -10.99 -22.19 15.18
N GLY A 43 -11.73 -23.14 14.61
CA GLY A 43 -11.43 -23.70 13.29
C GLY A 43 -11.47 -22.65 12.18
N GLU A 44 -12.42 -21.73 12.21
CA GLU A 44 -12.49 -20.64 11.25
C GLU A 44 -11.28 -19.69 11.38
N PHE A 45 -10.94 -19.29 12.60
CA PHE A 45 -9.78 -18.44 12.86
C PHE A 45 -8.47 -19.09 12.41
N GLU A 46 -8.25 -20.36 12.80
CA GLU A 46 -7.05 -21.11 12.40
C GLU A 46 -6.96 -21.27 10.87
N SER A 47 -8.08 -21.56 10.21
CA SER A 47 -8.14 -21.66 8.74
C SER A 47 -7.72 -20.35 8.06
N LEU A 48 -8.17 -19.21 8.57
CA LEU A 48 -7.82 -17.90 8.03
C LEU A 48 -6.37 -17.50 8.35
N LEU A 49 -5.92 -17.78 9.57
CA LEU A 49 -4.55 -17.51 10.02
C LEU A 49 -3.54 -18.33 9.21
N PHE A 50 -3.75 -19.65 9.09
CA PHE A 50 -2.80 -20.59 8.49
C PHE A 50 -2.63 -20.41 6.98
N GLN A 51 -3.55 -19.72 6.30
CA GLN A 51 -3.34 -19.30 4.91
C GLN A 51 -2.15 -18.36 4.74
N GLN A 52 -1.68 -17.71 5.81
CA GLN A 52 -0.64 -16.68 5.74
C GLN A 52 0.48 -16.88 6.77
N SER A 53 0.17 -17.42 7.94
CA SER A 53 1.11 -17.62 9.05
C SER A 53 0.53 -18.61 10.07
N ASP A 54 1.39 -19.36 10.77
CA ASP A 54 1.03 -20.13 11.96
C ASP A 54 1.18 -19.31 13.26
N CYS A 55 1.66 -18.06 13.15
CA CYS A 55 1.95 -17.15 14.27
C CYS A 55 1.01 -15.96 14.28
N TRP A 56 0.14 -15.90 15.30
CA TRP A 56 -0.82 -14.81 15.48
C TRP A 56 -0.14 -13.45 15.69
N THR A 57 0.96 -13.42 16.47
CA THR A 57 1.72 -12.17 16.67
C THR A 57 2.25 -11.62 15.36
N ALA A 58 2.84 -12.46 14.51
CA ALA A 58 3.37 -12.05 13.22
C ALA A 58 2.26 -11.54 12.29
N TYR A 59 1.13 -12.26 12.27
CA TYR A 59 -0.03 -11.87 11.47
C TYR A 59 -0.58 -10.50 11.89
N LEU A 60 -0.91 -10.33 13.19
CA LEU A 60 -1.50 -9.09 13.69
C LEU A 60 -0.52 -7.92 13.56
N ARG A 61 0.77 -8.14 13.83
CA ARG A 61 1.83 -7.13 13.61
C ARG A 61 1.80 -6.63 12.18
N ARG A 62 1.80 -7.53 11.19
CA ARG A 62 1.74 -7.18 9.77
C ARG A 62 0.47 -6.39 9.46
N ALA A 63 -0.71 -6.85 9.88
CA ALA A 63 -1.97 -6.18 9.65
C ALA A 63 -1.97 -4.74 10.22
N VAL A 64 -1.40 -4.55 11.41
CA VAL A 64 -1.24 -3.22 12.04
C VAL A 64 -0.29 -2.34 11.23
N MET A 65 0.88 -2.89 10.79
CA MET A 65 1.87 -2.12 10.01
C MET A 65 1.34 -1.66 8.65
N GLU A 66 0.45 -2.44 8.05
CA GLU A 66 -0.13 -2.17 6.73
C GLU A 66 -1.43 -1.36 6.80
N SER A 67 -2.00 -1.19 8.00
CA SER A 67 -3.28 -0.50 8.15
C SER A 67 -3.19 0.96 7.72
N GLU A 68 -4.26 1.42 7.06
CA GLU A 68 -4.47 2.83 6.78
C GLU A 68 -5.35 3.43 7.88
N ASN A 69 -4.89 4.52 8.50
CA ASN A 69 -5.64 5.20 9.55
C ASN A 69 -5.31 6.70 9.59
N VAL A 70 -6.07 7.45 10.33
CA VAL A 70 -5.93 8.90 10.42
C VAL A 70 -4.56 9.33 10.93
N CYS A 71 -3.96 8.59 11.87
CA CYS A 71 -2.66 8.96 12.44
C CYS A 71 -1.53 8.81 11.42
N ILE A 72 -1.48 7.68 10.68
CA ILE A 72 -0.44 7.45 9.67
C ILE A 72 -0.56 8.43 8.50
N ARG A 73 -1.80 8.76 8.08
CA ARG A 73 -2.04 9.75 7.02
C ARG A 73 -1.58 11.15 7.42
N ASN A 74 -1.86 11.55 8.66
CA ASN A 74 -1.55 12.89 9.15
C ASN A 74 -0.11 13.02 9.67
N TRP A 75 0.60 11.91 9.87
CA TRP A 75 1.95 11.92 10.44
C TRP A 75 2.94 12.73 9.61
N ALA A 76 2.97 12.49 8.30
CA ALA A 76 3.89 13.16 7.40
C ALA A 76 3.67 14.70 7.32
N SER A 77 2.47 15.18 7.63
CA SER A 77 2.12 16.59 7.67
C SER A 77 2.24 17.23 9.06
N GLY A 78 2.56 16.44 10.09
CA GLY A 78 2.57 16.90 11.49
C GLY A 78 1.19 17.27 12.04
N ALA A 79 0.10 16.80 11.42
CA ALA A 79 -1.26 17.18 11.77
C ALA A 79 -1.93 16.22 12.78
N VAL A 80 -1.17 15.31 13.39
CA VAL A 80 -1.68 14.42 14.44
C VAL A 80 -1.93 15.21 15.72
N THR A 81 -3.16 15.17 16.24
CA THR A 81 -3.51 15.85 17.49
C THR A 81 -3.11 15.02 18.71
N ALA A 82 -2.94 15.67 19.87
CA ALA A 82 -2.60 14.99 21.13
C ALA A 82 -3.63 13.91 21.50
N VAL A 83 -4.92 14.13 21.22
CA VAL A 83 -5.98 13.13 21.47
C VAL A 83 -5.83 11.91 20.55
N GLN A 84 -5.51 12.14 19.27
CA GLN A 84 -5.27 11.06 18.31
C GLN A 84 -4.02 10.26 18.69
N GLU A 85 -2.97 10.91 19.13
CA GLU A 85 -1.74 10.27 19.59
C GLU A 85 -1.96 9.45 20.87
N GLU A 86 -2.73 9.96 21.81
CA GLU A 86 -3.09 9.20 23.01
C GLU A 86 -3.94 7.97 22.67
N CYS A 87 -4.94 8.12 21.79
CA CYS A 87 -5.75 7.01 21.30
C CYS A 87 -4.89 5.94 20.62
N LEU A 88 -4.02 6.36 19.70
CA LEU A 88 -3.06 5.50 19.03
C LEU A 88 -2.20 4.70 20.01
N ASN A 89 -1.64 5.37 21.01
CA ASN A 89 -0.78 4.71 22.00
C ASN A 89 -1.54 3.67 22.84
N ARG A 90 -2.78 3.97 23.24
CA ARG A 90 -3.64 3.03 23.99
C ARG A 90 -4.04 1.82 23.14
N GLU A 91 -4.36 2.04 21.87
CA GLU A 91 -4.72 0.97 20.94
C GLU A 91 -3.53 0.08 20.60
N LEU A 92 -2.34 0.65 20.34
CA LEU A 92 -1.11 -0.11 20.11
C LEU A 92 -0.74 -0.98 21.34
N ALA A 93 -0.86 -0.44 22.56
CA ALA A 93 -0.63 -1.21 23.77
C ALA A 93 -1.65 -2.35 23.94
N PHE A 94 -2.89 -2.14 23.52
CA PHE A 94 -3.91 -3.19 23.51
C PHE A 94 -3.62 -4.25 22.45
N LEU A 95 -3.33 -3.86 21.20
CA LEU A 95 -3.02 -4.76 20.10
C LEU A 95 -1.78 -5.60 20.40
N ASN A 96 -0.78 -5.02 21.06
CA ASN A 96 0.39 -5.78 21.52
C ASN A 96 -0.01 -6.91 22.52
N ARG A 97 -0.92 -6.65 23.46
CA ARG A 97 -1.43 -7.71 24.36
C ARG A 97 -2.29 -8.72 23.62
N LEU A 98 -3.13 -8.26 22.69
CA LEU A 98 -3.98 -9.13 21.87
C LEU A 98 -3.16 -10.11 21.05
N SER A 99 -2.00 -9.67 20.54
CA SER A 99 -1.11 -10.50 19.73
C SER A 99 -0.42 -11.63 20.49
N GLN A 100 -0.44 -11.60 21.83
CA GLN A 100 0.18 -12.59 22.69
C GLN A 100 -0.83 -13.63 23.22
N VAL A 101 -2.11 -13.47 22.90
CA VAL A 101 -3.16 -14.39 23.38
C VAL A 101 -3.01 -15.74 22.69
N THR A 102 -2.88 -16.78 23.50
CA THR A 102 -2.79 -18.19 23.08
C THR A 102 -4.15 -18.88 23.15
N LEU A 103 -4.24 -20.07 22.59
CA LEU A 103 -5.42 -20.92 22.75
C LEU A 103 -5.64 -21.23 24.24
N ASP A 104 -4.58 -21.55 25.00
CA ASP A 104 -4.67 -21.85 26.44
C ASP A 104 -5.25 -20.68 27.24
N ASP A 105 -4.87 -19.42 26.90
CA ASP A 105 -5.44 -18.24 27.55
C ASP A 105 -6.95 -18.11 27.33
N LEU A 106 -7.44 -18.54 26.16
CA LEU A 106 -8.87 -18.50 25.83
C LEU A 106 -9.64 -19.65 26.47
N THR A 107 -9.09 -20.85 26.43
CA THR A 107 -9.74 -22.06 26.96
C THR A 107 -9.74 -22.08 28.50
N ALA A 108 -8.81 -21.44 29.18
CA ALA A 108 -8.78 -21.32 30.64
C ALA A 108 -10.04 -20.66 31.23
N GLY A 109 -10.83 -19.96 30.42
CA GLY A 109 -12.08 -19.33 30.82
C GLY A 109 -13.34 -20.16 30.51
N LEU A 110 -13.20 -21.36 29.90
CA LEU A 110 -14.31 -22.22 29.51
C LEU A 110 -14.49 -23.35 30.55
N ASP A 111 -15.73 -23.65 30.92
CA ASP A 111 -16.03 -24.75 31.85
C ASP A 111 -15.68 -26.12 31.28
N HIS A 112 -15.79 -26.25 29.96
CA HIS A 112 -15.47 -27.48 29.18
C HIS A 112 -14.57 -27.12 28.00
N ALA A 113 -13.25 -27.05 28.27
CA ALA A 113 -12.28 -26.76 27.20
C ALA A 113 -12.09 -27.99 26.30
N PRO A 114 -12.13 -27.83 24.96
CA PRO A 114 -11.83 -28.90 24.04
C PRO A 114 -10.32 -29.23 24.06
N ASP A 115 -9.97 -30.50 24.18
CA ASP A 115 -8.57 -30.97 24.28
C ASP A 115 -7.92 -31.35 22.94
N PHE A 116 -8.69 -31.32 21.86
CA PHE A 116 -8.25 -31.71 20.51
C PHE A 116 -7.78 -30.53 19.64
N LEU A 117 -7.97 -29.28 20.07
CA LEU A 117 -7.53 -28.10 19.34
C LEU A 117 -6.00 -27.91 19.46
N VAL A 118 -5.34 -27.58 18.37
CA VAL A 118 -3.87 -27.44 18.33
C VAL A 118 -3.43 -26.02 18.65
N GLY A 119 -4.21 -25.02 18.23
CA GLY A 119 -3.90 -23.62 18.46
C GLY A 119 -2.86 -23.03 17.50
N TRP A 120 -2.32 -21.91 17.89
CA TRP A 120 -1.39 -21.10 17.09
C TRP A 120 -0.20 -20.66 17.92
N ARG A 121 0.88 -20.29 17.22
CA ARG A 121 2.07 -19.74 17.88
C ARG A 121 1.90 -18.24 18.19
N THR A 122 2.61 -17.80 19.22
CA THR A 122 2.87 -16.39 19.50
C THR A 122 4.37 -16.16 19.59
N GLU A 123 4.82 -14.93 19.35
CA GLU A 123 6.23 -14.54 19.44
C GLU A 123 6.39 -13.21 20.19
N GLY A 124 7.54 -12.99 20.80
CA GLY A 124 7.87 -11.75 21.48
C GLY A 124 8.02 -10.57 20.53
N GLY A 125 8.03 -9.38 21.09
CA GLY A 125 8.24 -8.13 20.37
C GLY A 125 7.26 -7.04 20.77
N SER A 126 7.44 -5.86 20.23
CA SER A 126 6.58 -4.71 20.51
C SER A 126 5.98 -4.12 19.25
N ILE A 127 4.69 -4.42 18.99
CA ILE A 127 3.93 -3.80 17.88
C ILE A 127 4.01 -2.27 17.99
N ALA A 128 3.98 -1.70 19.21
CA ALA A 128 4.05 -0.27 19.39
C ALA A 128 5.38 0.35 18.95
N GLN A 129 6.51 -0.32 19.22
CA GLN A 129 7.83 0.15 18.77
C GLN A 129 7.97 0.03 17.26
N ASP A 130 7.54 -1.10 16.70
CA ASP A 130 7.58 -1.34 15.26
C ASP A 130 6.70 -0.35 14.51
N TYR A 131 5.50 -0.06 15.03
CA TYR A 131 4.61 0.92 14.40
C TYR A 131 5.17 2.35 14.45
N ARG A 132 5.80 2.77 15.56
CA ARG A 132 6.46 4.08 15.62
C ARG A 132 7.61 4.20 14.61
N ARG A 133 8.43 3.14 14.46
CA ARG A 133 9.45 3.08 13.41
C ARG A 133 8.81 3.18 12.04
N ARG A 134 7.72 2.45 11.81
CA ARG A 134 6.94 2.50 10.58
C ARG A 134 6.43 3.91 10.26
N MET A 135 5.96 4.65 11.24
CA MET A 135 5.53 6.05 11.06
C MET A 135 6.69 6.94 10.61
N GLN A 136 7.89 6.74 11.14
CA GLN A 136 9.09 7.49 10.72
C GLN A 136 9.49 7.17 9.28
N GLU A 137 9.27 5.92 8.84
CA GLU A 137 9.61 5.42 7.50
C GLU A 137 8.44 5.53 6.50
N VAL A 138 7.37 6.25 6.84
CA VAL A 138 6.16 6.30 6.00
C VAL A 138 6.41 6.87 4.60
N GLY A 139 7.40 7.76 4.45
CA GLY A 139 7.80 8.31 3.15
C GLY A 139 8.46 7.30 2.21
N GLU A 140 8.97 6.19 2.73
CA GLU A 140 9.59 5.12 1.95
C GLU A 140 8.67 3.91 1.81
N LYS A 141 8.01 3.54 2.90
CA LYS A 141 7.21 2.31 2.99
C LYS A 141 5.73 2.51 2.69
N GLY A 142 5.21 3.75 2.73
CA GLY A 142 3.81 4.06 2.52
C GLY A 142 2.88 3.46 3.59
N TYR A 143 1.58 3.44 3.33
CA TYR A 143 0.54 2.82 4.17
C TYR A 143 -0.58 2.23 3.29
N GLY A 144 -1.49 1.47 3.87
CA GLY A 144 -2.58 0.84 3.13
C GLY A 144 -2.09 -0.05 1.99
N ILE A 145 -2.70 0.07 0.83
CA ILE A 145 -2.33 -0.70 -0.37
C ILE A 145 -0.90 -0.38 -0.85
N PHE A 146 -0.41 0.83 -0.57
CA PHE A 146 0.93 1.25 -0.97
C PHE A 146 2.05 0.63 -0.11
N ALA A 147 1.72 0.10 1.07
CA ALA A 147 2.66 -0.64 1.89
C ALA A 147 2.95 -2.04 1.34
N ARG A 148 1.95 -2.63 0.65
CA ARG A 148 2.02 -4.00 0.11
C ARG A 148 2.48 -4.04 -1.34
N TYR A 149 2.09 -3.04 -2.11
CA TYR A 149 2.27 -3.03 -3.57
C TYR A 149 3.00 -1.77 -4.01
N HIS A 150 3.78 -1.90 -5.07
CA HIS A 150 4.52 -0.78 -5.65
C HIS A 150 4.13 -0.47 -7.09
N MET A 151 3.28 -1.30 -7.70
CA MET A 151 2.72 -1.07 -9.03
C MET A 151 1.20 -1.13 -8.98
N PHE A 152 0.56 -0.23 -9.70
CA PHE A 152 -0.89 -0.05 -9.76
C PHE A 152 -1.35 0.19 -11.16
N THR A 153 -2.61 -0.19 -11.43
CA THR A 153 -3.39 0.23 -12.60
C THR A 153 -4.56 1.08 -12.13
N VAL A 154 -5.23 1.71 -13.07
CA VAL A 154 -6.45 2.47 -12.80
C VAL A 154 -7.66 1.70 -13.33
N GLU A 155 -8.65 1.45 -12.49
CA GLU A 155 -9.93 0.85 -12.88
C GLU A 155 -11.08 1.66 -12.27
N ASN A 156 -12.00 2.13 -13.10
CA ASN A 156 -13.14 2.95 -12.67
C ASN A 156 -12.76 4.15 -11.78
N GLY A 157 -11.63 4.81 -12.08
CA GLY A 157 -11.12 5.94 -11.32
C GLY A 157 -10.42 5.58 -10.00
N GLN A 158 -10.26 4.30 -9.70
CA GLN A 158 -9.60 3.84 -8.49
C GLN A 158 -8.28 3.13 -8.80
N LEU A 159 -7.34 3.20 -7.85
CA LEU A 159 -6.08 2.47 -7.92
C LEU A 159 -6.29 1.00 -7.57
N VAL A 160 -5.91 0.14 -8.49
CA VAL A 160 -5.92 -1.32 -8.31
C VAL A 160 -4.49 -1.84 -8.29
N PRO A 161 -4.08 -2.55 -7.23
CA PRO A 161 -2.72 -3.06 -7.12
C PRO A 161 -2.46 -4.19 -8.12
N VAL A 162 -1.29 -4.16 -8.75
CA VAL A 162 -0.76 -5.27 -9.55
C VAL A 162 -0.17 -6.29 -8.60
N LYS A 163 -0.88 -7.41 -8.39
CA LYS A 163 -0.48 -8.43 -7.40
C LYS A 163 0.79 -9.18 -7.78
N HIS A 164 1.03 -9.37 -9.07
CA HIS A 164 2.18 -10.08 -9.62
C HIS A 164 2.85 -9.20 -10.69
N PRO A 165 3.58 -8.15 -10.28
CA PRO A 165 4.29 -7.32 -11.22
C PRO A 165 5.43 -8.09 -11.90
N ASP A 166 5.77 -7.69 -13.11
CA ASP A 166 6.93 -8.22 -13.82
C ASP A 166 8.20 -8.02 -12.96
N PRO A 167 8.95 -9.07 -12.59
CA PRO A 167 10.09 -8.98 -11.68
C PRO A 167 11.37 -8.43 -12.36
N GLN A 168 11.25 -7.87 -13.56
CA GLN A 168 12.38 -7.38 -14.36
C GLN A 168 13.27 -6.41 -13.58
N GLN A 169 14.58 -6.63 -13.67
CA GLN A 169 15.60 -5.80 -13.04
C GLN A 169 16.36 -4.98 -14.07
N LEU A 170 16.96 -3.86 -13.65
CA LEU A 170 17.70 -2.96 -14.56
C LEU A 170 18.88 -3.65 -15.25
N GLU A 171 19.55 -4.57 -14.56
CA GLU A 171 20.71 -5.32 -15.03
C GLU A 171 20.36 -6.33 -16.13
N GLN A 172 19.08 -6.70 -16.25
CA GLN A 172 18.58 -7.67 -17.23
C GLN A 172 18.25 -7.03 -18.58
N LEU A 173 18.27 -5.71 -18.67
CA LEU A 173 17.87 -4.97 -19.86
C LEU A 173 19.07 -4.70 -20.76
N PRO A 174 19.15 -5.30 -21.96
CA PRO A 174 20.24 -5.06 -22.90
C PRO A 174 20.09 -3.72 -23.63
N GLY A 175 21.20 -3.05 -23.87
CA GLY A 175 21.26 -1.83 -24.67
C GLY A 175 20.60 -0.60 -24.04
N TYR A 176 20.74 0.54 -24.69
CA TYR A 176 20.15 1.83 -24.29
C TYR A 176 20.54 2.29 -22.86
N GLU A 177 21.75 1.97 -22.41
CA GLU A 177 22.23 2.31 -21.07
C GLU A 177 22.26 3.82 -20.82
N GLN A 178 22.66 4.61 -21.82
CA GLN A 178 22.76 6.06 -21.69
C GLN A 178 21.38 6.71 -21.54
N GLU A 179 20.41 6.27 -22.34
CA GLU A 179 19.03 6.75 -22.29
C GLU A 179 18.37 6.35 -20.98
N ARG A 180 18.54 5.09 -20.58
CA ARG A 180 18.04 4.57 -19.31
C ARG A 180 18.64 5.31 -18.13
N GLN A 181 19.94 5.62 -18.17
CA GLN A 181 20.61 6.37 -17.11
C GLN A 181 20.03 7.78 -16.89
N LYS A 182 19.58 8.44 -17.99
CA LYS A 182 18.89 9.74 -17.88
C LYS A 182 17.57 9.61 -17.13
N VAL A 183 16.78 8.55 -17.40
CA VAL A 183 15.52 8.31 -16.71
C VAL A 183 15.77 7.96 -15.24
N ILE A 184 16.77 7.14 -14.94
CA ILE A 184 17.19 6.79 -13.59
C ILE A 184 17.59 8.06 -12.82
N ALA A 185 18.44 8.90 -13.39
CA ALA A 185 18.88 10.14 -12.73
C ALA A 185 17.72 11.10 -12.46
N ASN A 186 16.76 11.22 -13.37
CA ASN A 186 15.56 12.03 -13.20
C ASN A 186 14.62 11.43 -12.14
N THR A 187 14.50 10.11 -12.06
CA THR A 187 13.74 9.42 -11.01
C THR A 187 14.41 9.59 -9.63
N GLN A 188 15.75 9.53 -9.57
CA GLN A 188 16.47 9.78 -8.33
C GLN A 188 16.28 11.25 -7.86
N ALA A 189 16.28 12.22 -8.78
CA ALA A 189 15.97 13.60 -8.44
C ALA A 189 14.56 13.74 -7.83
N LEU A 190 13.57 13.02 -8.39
CA LEU A 190 12.23 12.95 -7.83
C LEU A 190 12.22 12.40 -6.39
N LEU A 191 12.94 11.32 -6.13
CA LEU A 191 13.04 10.70 -4.80
C LEU A 191 13.74 11.62 -3.81
N ASP A 192 14.78 12.31 -4.23
CA ASP A 192 15.50 13.31 -3.44
C ASP A 192 14.68 14.59 -3.16
N GLY A 193 13.47 14.71 -3.68
CA GLY A 193 12.64 15.91 -3.58
C GLY A 193 13.14 17.10 -4.41
N LYS A 194 14.04 16.86 -5.36
CA LYS A 194 14.53 17.84 -6.34
C LYS A 194 13.56 17.95 -7.51
N PRO A 195 13.63 19.04 -8.31
CA PRO A 195 12.87 19.15 -9.54
C PRO A 195 13.15 17.96 -10.48
N ALA A 196 12.10 17.29 -10.91
CA ALA A 196 12.15 16.21 -11.90
C ALA A 196 11.26 16.55 -13.08
N ASN A 197 11.73 16.20 -14.29
CA ASN A 197 11.01 16.49 -15.53
C ASN A 197 10.07 15.36 -15.92
N ASN A 198 9.04 15.68 -16.69
CA ASN A 198 8.31 14.68 -17.45
C ASN A 198 9.23 14.07 -18.51
N VAL A 199 9.03 12.80 -18.83
CA VAL A 199 9.89 12.03 -19.74
C VAL A 199 9.05 11.47 -20.86
N LEU A 200 9.52 11.66 -22.10
CA LEU A 200 8.99 11.02 -23.29
C LEU A 200 9.99 9.98 -23.80
N LEU A 201 9.59 8.71 -23.83
CA LEU A 201 10.34 7.63 -24.44
C LEU A 201 9.74 7.31 -25.81
N TYR A 202 10.50 7.48 -26.87
CA TYR A 202 10.09 7.18 -28.22
C TYR A 202 11.04 6.17 -28.88
N GLY A 203 10.56 5.44 -29.88
CA GLY A 203 11.33 4.43 -30.61
C GLY A 203 10.45 3.23 -30.96
N ASP A 204 11.05 2.28 -31.71
CA ASP A 204 10.35 1.11 -32.24
C ASP A 204 9.72 0.23 -31.18
N ALA A 205 8.68 -0.51 -31.58
CA ALA A 205 8.07 -1.51 -30.71
C ALA A 205 9.10 -2.59 -30.33
N GLY A 206 9.03 -3.11 -29.11
CA GLY A 206 9.93 -4.17 -28.64
C GLY A 206 11.32 -3.72 -28.19
N THR A 207 11.63 -2.42 -28.17
CA THR A 207 12.93 -1.90 -27.69
C THR A 207 13.07 -1.84 -26.15
N GLY A 208 12.14 -2.41 -25.40
CA GLY A 208 12.23 -2.52 -23.95
C GLY A 208 11.83 -1.26 -23.17
N LYS A 209 11.14 -0.27 -23.77
CA LYS A 209 10.75 0.99 -23.12
C LYS A 209 9.88 0.75 -21.87
N SER A 210 8.77 0.03 -21.99
CA SER A 210 7.88 -0.29 -20.88
C SER A 210 8.58 -1.15 -19.81
N SER A 211 9.42 -2.08 -20.27
CA SER A 211 10.24 -2.92 -19.38
C SER A 211 11.22 -2.08 -18.55
N ALA A 212 11.84 -1.06 -19.16
CA ALA A 212 12.76 -0.17 -18.46
C ALA A 212 12.04 0.61 -17.33
N ILE A 213 10.81 1.09 -17.57
CA ILE A 213 10.05 1.80 -16.54
C ILE A 213 9.64 0.88 -15.41
N LYS A 214 9.20 -0.35 -15.72
CA LYS A 214 8.87 -1.36 -14.70
C LYS A 214 10.09 -1.75 -13.88
N ALA A 215 11.26 -1.93 -14.53
CA ALA A 215 12.51 -2.21 -13.83
C ALA A 215 12.96 -1.06 -12.92
N ILE A 216 12.80 0.20 -13.35
CA ILE A 216 13.05 1.39 -12.51
C ILE A 216 12.11 1.38 -11.30
N ALA A 217 10.82 1.10 -11.50
CA ALA A 217 9.86 1.03 -10.40
C ALA A 217 10.22 -0.07 -9.38
N ASN A 218 10.65 -1.25 -9.85
CA ASN A 218 11.13 -2.34 -8.97
C ASN A 218 12.37 -1.91 -8.17
N ASN A 219 13.35 -1.29 -8.84
CA ASN A 219 14.62 -0.90 -8.24
C ASN A 219 14.46 0.15 -7.15
N PHE A 220 13.54 1.09 -7.32
CA PHE A 220 13.33 2.20 -6.39
C PHE A 220 12.13 2.04 -5.46
N ALA A 221 11.44 0.90 -5.49
CA ALA A 221 10.28 0.62 -4.64
C ALA A 221 10.59 0.77 -3.14
N ALA A 222 11.77 0.31 -2.71
CA ALA A 222 12.24 0.40 -1.33
C ALA A 222 12.54 1.85 -0.88
N GLN A 223 12.81 2.77 -1.82
CA GLN A 223 13.02 4.19 -1.58
C GLN A 223 11.72 5.02 -1.66
N GLY A 224 10.57 4.36 -1.70
CA GLY A 224 9.27 5.03 -1.69
C GLY A 224 8.69 5.34 -3.08
N LEU A 225 9.24 4.77 -4.14
CA LEU A 225 8.67 4.92 -5.48
C LEU A 225 7.47 4.00 -5.67
N ARG A 226 6.42 4.53 -6.31
CA ARG A 226 5.26 3.75 -6.78
C ARG A 226 4.98 4.08 -8.24
N LEU A 227 4.62 3.05 -9.00
CA LEU A 227 4.24 3.18 -10.41
C LEU A 227 2.73 3.06 -10.55
N VAL A 228 2.12 3.98 -11.26
CA VAL A 228 0.71 3.94 -11.65
C VAL A 228 0.61 3.92 -13.16
N GLU A 229 0.19 2.81 -13.73
CA GLU A 229 -0.07 2.67 -15.15
C GLU A 229 -1.46 3.21 -15.48
N VAL A 230 -1.52 4.19 -16.37
CA VAL A 230 -2.75 4.84 -16.84
C VAL A 230 -2.89 4.57 -18.34
N LYS A 231 -4.03 4.02 -18.75
CA LYS A 231 -4.32 3.79 -20.16
C LYS A 231 -4.72 5.09 -20.85
N LYS A 232 -4.49 5.18 -22.17
CA LYS A 232 -4.84 6.35 -22.99
C LYS A 232 -6.29 6.81 -22.80
N ASN A 233 -7.24 5.90 -22.76
CA ASN A 233 -8.67 6.21 -22.54
C ASN A 233 -9.02 6.63 -21.10
N GLN A 234 -8.05 6.68 -20.20
CA GLN A 234 -8.20 7.06 -18.78
C GLN A 234 -7.52 8.39 -18.46
N LEU A 235 -6.96 9.10 -19.43
CA LEU A 235 -6.25 10.36 -19.22
C LEU A 235 -7.10 11.41 -18.51
N TYR A 236 -8.42 11.43 -18.75
CA TYR A 236 -9.36 12.34 -18.08
C TYR A 236 -9.48 12.11 -16.58
N GLN A 237 -9.04 10.93 -16.06
CA GLN A 237 -9.07 10.60 -14.64
C GLN A 237 -7.80 11.06 -13.89
N ILE A 238 -6.76 11.48 -14.62
CA ILE A 238 -5.48 11.88 -14.01
C ILE A 238 -5.62 13.02 -13.00
N PRO A 239 -6.41 14.08 -13.21
CA PRO A 239 -6.56 15.14 -12.22
C PRO A 239 -7.07 14.62 -10.87
N ASP A 240 -8.14 13.83 -10.86
CA ASP A 240 -8.71 13.26 -9.64
C ASP A 240 -7.74 12.30 -8.96
N LEU A 241 -7.03 11.49 -9.76
CA LEU A 241 -5.99 10.60 -9.28
C LEU A 241 -4.84 11.37 -8.62
N MET A 242 -4.45 12.48 -9.23
CA MET A 242 -3.42 13.37 -8.69
C MET A 242 -3.82 13.96 -7.34
N ASP A 243 -5.06 14.39 -7.20
CA ASP A 243 -5.60 14.93 -5.95
C ASP A 243 -5.65 13.85 -4.86
N ALA A 244 -6.06 12.64 -5.22
CA ALA A 244 -6.07 11.50 -4.29
C ALA A 244 -4.65 11.12 -3.80
N LEU A 245 -3.63 11.24 -4.66
CA LEU A 245 -2.25 10.94 -4.33
C LEU A 245 -1.53 12.12 -3.63
N ALA A 246 -2.07 13.33 -3.68
CA ALA A 246 -1.40 14.54 -3.19
C ALA A 246 -1.06 14.51 -1.70
N ALA A 247 -1.87 13.85 -0.90
CA ALA A 247 -1.65 13.72 0.55
C ALA A 247 -0.72 12.56 0.92
N ASN A 248 -0.37 11.69 -0.04
CA ASN A 248 0.48 10.53 0.21
C ASN A 248 1.96 10.94 0.26
N PRO A 249 2.75 10.52 1.26
CA PRO A 249 4.17 10.90 1.39
C PRO A 249 5.08 10.22 0.37
N LEU A 250 4.62 9.17 -0.32
CA LEU A 250 5.38 8.45 -1.34
C LEU A 250 5.55 9.27 -2.62
N LYS A 251 6.44 8.81 -3.49
CA LYS A 251 6.67 9.38 -4.82
C LYS A 251 6.01 8.51 -5.89
N PHE A 252 5.40 9.15 -6.88
CA PHE A 252 4.63 8.45 -7.90
C PHE A 252 5.16 8.76 -9.30
N ILE A 253 5.32 7.71 -10.11
CA ILE A 253 5.44 7.80 -11.56
C ILE A 253 4.06 7.46 -12.14
N LEU A 254 3.48 8.40 -12.90
CA LEU A 254 2.33 8.13 -13.73
C LEU A 254 2.85 7.70 -15.11
N PHE A 255 2.64 6.44 -15.45
CA PHE A 255 3.13 5.81 -16.66
C PHE A 255 1.99 5.63 -17.65
N ILE A 256 2.14 6.21 -18.84
CA ILE A 256 1.16 6.10 -19.92
C ILE A 256 1.81 5.32 -21.04
N ASP A 257 1.32 4.09 -21.27
CA ASP A 257 1.83 3.23 -22.34
C ASP A 257 1.06 3.46 -23.64
N ASP A 258 1.79 3.40 -24.75
CA ASP A 258 1.28 3.43 -26.13
C ASP A 258 0.44 4.70 -26.47
N LEU A 259 1.04 5.87 -26.28
CA LEU A 259 0.46 7.13 -26.72
C LEU A 259 0.62 7.30 -28.23
N SER A 260 -0.45 7.04 -28.97
CA SER A 260 -0.62 7.40 -30.36
C SER A 260 -1.80 8.37 -30.47
N PHE A 261 -1.57 9.55 -31.01
CA PHE A 261 -2.63 10.54 -31.25
C PHE A 261 -2.93 10.67 -32.73
N THR A 262 -4.19 10.80 -33.07
CA THR A 262 -4.66 11.30 -34.34
C THR A 262 -4.92 12.80 -34.25
N SER A 263 -4.91 13.53 -35.37
CA SER A 263 -5.05 14.98 -35.40
C SER A 263 -6.33 15.56 -34.73
N ASN A 264 -7.30 14.71 -34.41
CA ASN A 264 -8.58 15.09 -33.79
C ASN A 264 -8.84 14.31 -32.47
N ASP A 265 -7.80 13.95 -31.74
CA ASP A 265 -7.95 13.16 -30.51
C ASP A 265 -8.13 14.09 -29.30
N ASP A 266 -9.31 14.09 -28.69
CA ASP A 266 -9.62 14.88 -27.46
C ASP A 266 -8.66 14.56 -26.31
N ASN A 267 -8.07 13.37 -26.29
CA ASN A 267 -7.08 12.96 -25.32
C ASN A 267 -5.77 13.77 -25.39
N PHE A 268 -5.43 14.31 -26.58
CA PHE A 268 -4.25 15.16 -26.75
C PHE A 268 -4.41 16.48 -25.98
N ALA A 269 -5.58 17.11 -26.04
CA ALA A 269 -5.86 18.34 -25.28
C ALA A 269 -5.83 18.10 -23.77
N ALA A 270 -6.37 16.95 -23.33
CA ALA A 270 -6.33 16.56 -21.90
C ALA A 270 -4.89 16.34 -21.42
N LEU A 271 -4.08 15.63 -22.20
CA LEU A 271 -2.67 15.40 -21.87
C LEU A 271 -1.88 16.71 -21.83
N LYS A 272 -2.05 17.58 -22.81
CA LYS A 272 -1.41 18.89 -22.84
C LYS A 272 -1.72 19.72 -21.59
N ALA A 273 -2.99 19.79 -21.19
CA ALA A 273 -3.41 20.47 -19.98
C ALA A 273 -2.77 19.90 -18.70
N ILE A 274 -2.61 18.57 -18.63
CA ILE A 274 -1.95 17.88 -17.52
C ILE A 274 -0.45 18.21 -17.48
N LEU A 275 0.24 18.21 -18.62
CA LEU A 275 1.69 18.47 -18.73
C LEU A 275 2.03 19.94 -18.45
N GLU A 276 1.19 20.87 -18.93
CA GLU A 276 1.37 22.31 -18.73
C GLU A 276 1.05 22.78 -17.29
N GLY A 277 0.59 21.88 -16.42
CA GLY A 277 0.31 22.20 -15.01
C GLY A 277 -0.89 23.12 -14.80
N SER A 278 -1.78 23.29 -15.80
CA SER A 278 -2.97 24.15 -15.73
C SER A 278 -4.05 23.63 -14.77
N VAL A 279 -3.89 22.43 -14.23
CA VAL A 279 -4.80 21.82 -13.26
C VAL A 279 -4.28 22.05 -11.84
N GLY A 280 -4.61 23.22 -11.28
CA GLY A 280 -4.60 23.50 -9.84
C GLY A 280 -3.23 23.67 -9.18
N GLY A 281 -2.91 24.89 -8.76
CA GLY A 281 -1.70 25.31 -7.99
C GLY A 281 -1.53 24.67 -6.61
N ARG A 282 -2.18 23.55 -6.30
CA ARG A 282 -2.02 22.77 -5.06
C ARG A 282 -1.04 21.61 -5.19
N SER A 283 -0.51 21.36 -6.35
CA SER A 283 0.25 20.15 -6.73
C SER A 283 1.76 20.20 -6.42
N ALA A 284 2.27 21.24 -5.77
CA ALA A 284 3.70 21.37 -5.48
C ALA A 284 4.26 20.35 -4.47
N ARG A 285 3.40 19.56 -3.81
CA ARG A 285 3.81 18.53 -2.82
C ARG A 285 3.91 17.12 -3.38
N VAL A 286 3.32 16.86 -4.54
CA VAL A 286 3.44 15.55 -5.20
C VAL A 286 4.46 15.70 -6.31
N ALA A 287 5.67 15.29 -6.04
CA ALA A 287 6.68 15.16 -7.07
C ALA A 287 6.24 14.02 -8.01
N LYS A 288 5.92 14.34 -9.24
CA LYS A 288 5.37 13.46 -10.26
C LYS A 288 6.30 13.41 -11.44
N GLN A 289 6.46 12.24 -11.97
CA GLN A 289 7.10 12.04 -13.25
C GLN A 289 6.09 11.37 -14.18
N PHE A 290 5.71 12.06 -15.27
CA PHE A 290 4.96 11.44 -16.33
C PHE A 290 5.97 10.79 -17.29
N ILE A 291 5.74 9.54 -17.60
CA ILE A 291 6.52 8.81 -18.59
C ILE A 291 5.57 8.34 -19.68
N GLU A 292 5.81 8.84 -20.88
CA GLU A 292 5.01 8.57 -22.05
C GLU A 292 5.79 7.69 -23.03
N LEU A 293 5.11 6.76 -23.68
CA LEU A 293 5.70 5.95 -24.74
C LEU A 293 5.00 6.26 -26.05
N CYS A 294 5.75 6.77 -27.04
CA CYS A 294 5.28 6.91 -28.40
C CYS A 294 5.89 5.81 -29.29
N LYS A 295 5.05 5.20 -30.14
CA LYS A 295 5.56 4.40 -31.25
C LYS A 295 6.08 5.35 -32.31
N SER A 296 7.22 4.99 -32.95
CA SER A 296 7.80 5.75 -34.06
C SER A 296 6.76 5.97 -35.17
N GLY A 297 6.50 7.23 -35.52
CA GLY A 297 5.59 7.59 -36.62
C GLY A 297 4.82 8.88 -36.46
N VAL A 298 4.85 9.56 -35.29
CA VAL A 298 4.26 10.90 -35.18
C VAL A 298 5.39 11.93 -35.18
N GLN A 299 5.55 12.60 -36.33
CA GLN A 299 6.24 13.89 -36.35
C GLN A 299 5.33 14.90 -35.64
N VAL A 300 5.82 15.51 -34.59
CA VAL A 300 5.24 16.69 -33.94
C VAL A 300 5.61 17.91 -34.75
#